data_a1e8cb22182eb3dc1c95cbb967ce5953
#
_entry.id   a1e8cb22182eb3dc1c95cbb967ce5953
#
_cell.length_a   1.000
_cell.length_b   1.000
_cell.length_c   1.000
_cell.angle_alpha   90.00
_cell.angle_beta   90.00
_cell.angle_gamma   90.00
#
_symmetry.space_group_name_H-M   'P 1'
#
loop_
_entity.id
_entity.type
_entity.pdbx_description
1 polymer ?
#
loop_
_entity_poly.entity_id
_entity_poly.type
_entity_poly.pdbx_seq_one_letter_code
_entity_poly.pdbx_strand_id
1 'polypeptide(L)'
;MLPLCRLLAHRAQVSSSLIRYASKTRAPFQIKHLDHLVLTVRSLEKTINFYSEVLGMEVTTFKGNRKALSFGIQKINLHEAGKEFEPKASSPTPGSADLCLITETPLGTVLKHLQDHGVQVEEGPVSRTGAVGEIKSVYFRDPDHNLIEVSNYEGDLNKKS
;
A
#
# COMPACT_ATOMS: atom_id res chain seq x y z
N MET A 1 -38.11 47.04 -52.58
CA MET A 1 -38.79 46.16 -51.61
C MET A 1 -38.06 44.83 -51.56
N LEU A 2 -37.22 44.64 -50.53
CA LEU A 2 -36.48 43.39 -50.30
C LEU A 2 -37.04 42.75 -49.02
N PRO A 3 -37.33 41.46 -49.00
CA PRO A 3 -37.81 40.81 -47.80
C PRO A 3 -36.65 40.39 -46.85
N LEU A 4 -36.86 40.70 -45.57
CA LEU A 4 -35.98 40.27 -44.47
C LEU A 4 -35.89 38.74 -44.39
N CYS A 5 -34.67 38.21 -44.49
CA CYS A 5 -34.38 36.82 -44.16
C CYS A 5 -34.16 36.71 -42.63
N ARG A 6 -35.09 36.05 -41.93
CA ARG A 6 -34.98 35.70 -40.51
C ARG A 6 -34.04 34.52 -40.37
N LEU A 7 -32.85 34.75 -39.80
CA LEU A 7 -32.00 33.65 -39.30
C LEU A 7 -32.61 33.07 -38.04
N LEU A 8 -33.07 31.83 -38.12
CA LEU A 8 -33.44 31.03 -36.97
C LEU A 8 -32.15 30.43 -36.37
N ALA A 9 -31.74 31.00 -35.23
CA ALA A 9 -30.67 30.42 -34.42
C ALA A 9 -31.18 29.14 -33.72
N HIS A 10 -30.75 27.99 -34.19
CA HIS A 10 -30.91 26.73 -33.47
C HIS A 10 -29.97 26.73 -32.27
N ARG A 11 -30.52 26.96 -31.08
CA ARG A 11 -29.85 26.67 -29.82
C ARG A 11 -29.80 25.13 -29.68
N ALA A 12 -28.60 24.58 -29.88
CA ALA A 12 -28.33 23.19 -29.47
C ALA A 12 -28.44 23.13 -27.93
N GLN A 13 -29.48 22.48 -27.44
CA GLN A 13 -29.58 22.08 -26.04
C GLN A 13 -28.56 20.98 -25.81
N VAL A 14 -27.44 21.33 -25.15
CA VAL A 14 -26.52 20.34 -24.60
C VAL A 14 -27.24 19.70 -23.43
N SER A 15 -27.77 18.51 -23.65
CA SER A 15 -28.27 17.65 -22.58
C SER A 15 -27.11 17.27 -21.68
N SER A 16 -27.01 17.95 -20.53
CA SER A 16 -26.14 17.51 -19.45
C SER A 16 -26.73 16.20 -18.91
N SER A 17 -26.26 15.07 -19.42
CA SER A 17 -26.45 13.78 -18.78
C SER A 17 -25.75 13.81 -17.42
N LEU A 18 -26.48 14.24 -16.40
CA LEU A 18 -26.14 14.03 -15.00
C LEU A 18 -26.03 12.51 -14.85
N ILE A 19 -24.80 11.99 -14.84
CA ILE A 19 -24.50 10.67 -14.33
C ILE A 19 -24.93 10.69 -12.87
N ARG A 20 -26.17 10.29 -12.61
CA ARG A 20 -26.63 9.99 -11.27
C ARG A 20 -25.81 8.79 -10.81
N TYR A 21 -24.77 9.04 -10.03
CA TYR A 21 -24.21 7.99 -9.18
C TYR A 21 -25.38 7.48 -8.34
N ALA A 22 -25.88 6.27 -8.68
CA ALA A 22 -26.88 5.59 -7.91
C ALA A 22 -26.48 5.63 -6.44
N SER A 23 -27.44 5.96 -5.57
CA SER A 23 -27.28 5.90 -4.13
C SER A 23 -26.50 4.65 -3.77
N LYS A 24 -25.24 4.80 -3.33
CA LYS A 24 -24.42 3.69 -2.85
C LYS A 24 -25.18 3.11 -1.66
N THR A 25 -25.82 1.96 -1.84
CA THR A 25 -26.26 1.16 -0.71
C THR A 25 -25.01 0.90 0.13
N ARG A 26 -24.96 1.54 1.28
CA ARG A 26 -23.82 1.39 2.19
C ARG A 26 -23.78 -0.08 2.60
N ALA A 27 -22.62 -0.71 2.51
CA ALA A 27 -22.48 -2.10 2.96
C ALA A 27 -23.02 -2.23 4.39
N PRO A 28 -23.69 -3.35 4.74
CA PRO A 28 -24.26 -3.55 6.08
C PRO A 28 -23.18 -3.76 7.16
N PHE A 29 -21.91 -3.61 6.81
CA PHE A 29 -20.77 -3.73 7.72
C PHE A 29 -19.73 -2.65 7.41
N GLN A 30 -18.78 -2.47 8.32
CA GLN A 30 -17.68 -1.52 8.20
C GLN A 30 -16.33 -2.24 8.37
N ILE A 31 -15.44 -2.05 7.40
CA ILE A 31 -14.03 -2.47 7.55
C ILE A 31 -13.33 -1.43 8.43
N LYS A 32 -12.60 -1.90 9.44
CA LYS A 32 -11.86 -1.04 10.38
C LYS A 32 -10.39 -0.88 10.00
N HIS A 33 -9.71 -1.98 9.78
CA HIS A 33 -8.27 -2.02 9.48
C HIS A 33 -7.91 -3.31 8.73
N LEU A 34 -6.69 -3.37 8.25
CA LEU A 34 -6.08 -4.59 7.72
C LEU A 34 -5.52 -5.40 8.90
N ASP A 35 -5.97 -6.64 9.09
CA ASP A 35 -5.40 -7.58 10.07
C ASP A 35 -4.08 -8.17 9.55
N HIS A 36 -4.13 -8.77 8.36
CA HIS A 36 -2.96 -9.32 7.69
C HIS A 36 -3.13 -9.33 6.18
N LEU A 37 -2.01 -9.43 5.50
CA LEU A 37 -1.93 -9.77 4.09
C LEU A 37 -1.09 -11.04 3.92
N VAL A 38 -1.09 -11.63 2.73
CA VAL A 38 -0.25 -12.78 2.39
C VAL A 38 0.68 -12.37 1.25
N LEU A 39 2.00 -12.52 1.47
CA LEU A 39 2.99 -12.42 0.40
C LEU A 39 3.38 -13.81 -0.08
N THR A 40 3.43 -13.98 -1.40
CA THR A 40 4.08 -15.13 -2.01
C THR A 40 5.51 -14.74 -2.35
N VAL A 41 6.47 -15.54 -1.86
CA VAL A 41 7.90 -15.24 -1.90
C VAL A 41 8.68 -16.39 -2.55
N ARG A 42 9.82 -16.10 -3.18
CA ARG A 42 10.68 -17.15 -3.78
C ARG A 42 11.43 -17.97 -2.73
N SER A 43 11.78 -17.33 -1.61
CA SER A 43 12.53 -17.96 -0.52
C SER A 43 12.06 -17.44 0.82
N LEU A 44 11.47 -18.32 1.63
CA LEU A 44 11.08 -17.98 3.00
C LEU A 44 12.27 -17.50 3.84
N GLU A 45 13.43 -18.17 3.71
CA GLU A 45 14.64 -17.82 4.46
C GLU A 45 15.11 -16.38 4.15
N LYS A 46 15.29 -16.05 2.88
CA LYS A 46 15.74 -14.70 2.47
C LYS A 46 14.75 -13.62 2.89
N THR A 47 13.44 -13.88 2.73
CA THR A 47 12.40 -12.95 3.13
C THR A 47 12.39 -12.77 4.66
N ILE A 48 12.42 -13.87 5.42
CA ILE A 48 12.44 -13.82 6.88
C ILE A 48 13.64 -13.01 7.37
N ASN A 49 14.84 -13.30 6.87
CA ASN A 49 16.07 -12.58 7.27
C ASN A 49 15.94 -11.08 6.96
N PHE A 50 15.51 -10.72 5.75
CA PHE A 50 15.34 -9.32 5.38
C PHE A 50 14.35 -8.59 6.28
N TYR A 51 13.15 -9.12 6.43
CA TYR A 51 12.09 -8.44 7.19
C TYR A 51 12.36 -8.41 8.70
N SER A 52 13.08 -9.40 9.25
CA SER A 52 13.47 -9.37 10.66
C SER A 52 14.68 -8.48 10.94
N GLU A 53 15.71 -8.52 10.10
CA GLU A 53 16.96 -7.77 10.35
C GLU A 53 16.87 -6.33 9.87
N VAL A 54 16.22 -6.07 8.72
CA VAL A 54 16.12 -4.74 8.13
C VAL A 54 14.89 -3.98 8.65
N LEU A 55 13.75 -4.66 8.78
CA LEU A 55 12.49 -4.01 9.19
C LEU A 55 12.10 -4.28 10.65
N GLY A 56 12.89 -5.11 11.37
CA GLY A 56 12.65 -5.39 12.78
C GLY A 56 11.34 -6.16 13.06
N MET A 57 10.80 -6.87 12.07
CA MET A 57 9.57 -7.65 12.24
C MET A 57 9.83 -8.94 13.00
N GLU A 58 8.91 -9.32 13.87
CA GLU A 58 8.99 -10.56 14.63
C GLU A 58 8.56 -11.76 13.77
N VAL A 59 9.39 -12.80 13.73
CA VAL A 59 9.10 -14.03 13.00
C VAL A 59 8.23 -14.94 13.86
N THR A 60 7.03 -15.25 13.39
CA THR A 60 6.11 -16.15 14.08
C THR A 60 5.85 -17.42 13.28
N THR A 61 5.70 -18.54 14.00
CA THR A 61 5.33 -19.83 13.39
C THR A 61 4.00 -20.26 13.97
N PHE A 62 3.07 -20.61 13.10
CA PHE A 62 1.74 -21.03 13.52
C PHE A 62 1.32 -22.34 12.82
N LYS A 63 0.06 -22.72 12.95
CA LYS A 63 -0.49 -24.01 12.51
C LYS A 63 0.09 -24.50 11.16
N GLY A 64 0.65 -25.74 11.15
CA GLY A 64 1.20 -26.35 9.94
C GLY A 64 2.58 -25.81 9.52
N ASN A 65 3.38 -25.30 10.47
CA ASN A 65 4.70 -24.74 10.23
C ASN A 65 4.70 -23.49 9.30
N ARG A 66 3.56 -22.81 9.20
CA ARG A 66 3.42 -21.58 8.42
C ARG A 66 4.18 -20.43 9.10
N LYS A 67 4.78 -19.56 8.30
CA LYS A 67 5.55 -18.40 8.78
C LYS A 67 4.77 -17.11 8.57
N ALA A 68 4.93 -16.20 9.53
CA ALA A 68 4.47 -14.83 9.41
C ALA A 68 5.49 -13.87 10.00
N LEU A 69 5.40 -12.63 9.59
CA LEU A 69 6.18 -11.48 10.04
C LEU A 69 5.21 -10.54 10.76
N SER A 70 5.38 -10.40 12.06
CA SER A 70 4.47 -9.61 12.91
C SER A 70 5.06 -8.24 13.22
N PHE A 71 4.23 -7.21 13.18
CA PHE A 71 4.58 -5.84 13.53
C PHE A 71 3.35 -5.08 14.03
N GLY A 72 3.49 -4.32 15.11
CA GLY A 72 2.35 -3.65 15.74
C GLY A 72 1.22 -4.62 16.04
N ILE A 73 0.04 -4.38 15.49
CA ILE A 73 -1.14 -5.26 15.60
C ILE A 73 -1.45 -5.99 14.29
N GLN A 74 -0.51 -6.03 13.37
CA GLN A 74 -0.67 -6.59 12.01
C GLN A 74 0.41 -7.64 11.76
N LYS A 75 0.23 -8.39 10.69
CA LYS A 75 1.25 -9.34 10.22
C LYS A 75 1.19 -9.55 8.72
N ILE A 76 2.28 -10.08 8.18
CA ILE A 76 2.37 -10.57 6.82
C ILE A 76 2.55 -12.09 6.88
N ASN A 77 1.56 -12.85 6.44
CA ASN A 77 1.71 -14.30 6.28
C ASN A 77 2.55 -14.58 5.03
N LEU A 78 3.41 -15.60 5.08
CA LEU A 78 4.29 -15.95 3.98
C LEU A 78 3.84 -17.25 3.32
N HIS A 79 3.76 -17.26 1.99
CA HIS A 79 3.67 -18.44 1.16
C HIS A 79 4.92 -18.55 0.30
N GLU A 80 5.50 -19.75 0.23
CA GLU A 80 6.57 -20.03 -0.72
C GLU A 80 5.96 -20.33 -2.11
N ALA A 81 6.50 -19.74 -3.15
CA ALA A 81 6.00 -19.92 -4.51
C ALA A 81 5.99 -21.38 -4.93
N GLY A 82 4.86 -21.84 -5.43
CA GLY A 82 4.62 -23.25 -5.79
C GLY A 82 4.28 -24.18 -4.62
N LYS A 83 4.24 -23.65 -3.37
CA LYS A 83 3.89 -24.39 -2.15
C LYS A 83 2.86 -23.63 -1.30
N GLU A 84 2.04 -22.80 -1.95
CA GLU A 84 1.04 -21.99 -1.27
C GLU A 84 -0.04 -22.85 -0.63
N PHE A 85 -0.62 -22.35 0.45
CA PHE A 85 -1.72 -23.00 1.15
C PHE A 85 -3.07 -22.45 0.68
N GLU A 86 -4.06 -23.31 0.51
CA GLU A 86 -5.44 -22.88 0.26
C GLU A 86 -6.14 -22.41 1.55
N PRO A 87 -7.08 -21.40 1.43
CA PRO A 87 -7.34 -20.57 0.26
C PRO A 87 -6.21 -19.57 0.01
N LYS A 88 -5.97 -19.22 -1.28
CA LYS A 88 -4.90 -18.31 -1.67
C LYS A 88 -5.36 -17.32 -2.77
N ALA A 89 -4.49 -16.37 -3.10
CA ALA A 89 -4.71 -15.48 -4.23
C ALA A 89 -4.80 -16.29 -5.54
N SER A 90 -5.60 -15.82 -6.49
CA SER A 90 -5.75 -16.44 -7.81
C SER A 90 -4.43 -16.47 -8.59
N SER A 91 -3.62 -15.42 -8.45
CA SER A 91 -2.31 -15.28 -9.14
C SER A 91 -1.25 -14.86 -8.11
N PRO A 92 -0.83 -15.79 -7.23
CA PRO A 92 0.19 -15.50 -6.23
C PRO A 92 1.54 -15.34 -6.93
N THR A 93 2.11 -14.13 -6.86
CA THR A 93 3.30 -13.78 -7.65
C THR A 93 4.33 -13.08 -6.76
N PRO A 94 5.56 -13.61 -6.61
CA PRO A 94 6.66 -12.91 -5.96
C PRO A 94 7.00 -11.60 -6.66
N GLY A 95 7.24 -10.53 -5.87
CA GLY A 95 7.61 -9.22 -6.41
C GLY A 95 6.43 -8.40 -6.97
N SER A 96 5.20 -8.74 -6.60
CA SER A 96 4.00 -8.03 -7.05
C SER A 96 3.40 -7.08 -6.00
N ALA A 97 3.99 -6.99 -4.82
CA ALA A 97 3.49 -6.12 -3.76
C ALA A 97 4.14 -4.74 -3.80
N ASP A 98 3.36 -3.75 -3.35
CA ASP A 98 3.74 -2.38 -3.10
C ASP A 98 3.15 -2.02 -1.72
N LEU A 99 4.01 -1.83 -0.72
CA LEU A 99 3.62 -1.72 0.68
C LEU A 99 4.14 -0.44 1.30
N CYS A 100 3.24 0.33 1.92
CA CYS A 100 3.61 1.47 2.76
C CYS A 100 3.49 1.10 4.24
N LEU A 101 4.61 1.24 4.95
CA LEU A 101 4.73 0.96 6.37
C LEU A 101 5.00 2.26 7.13
N ILE A 102 4.22 2.52 8.17
CA ILE A 102 4.39 3.73 8.98
C ILE A 102 5.29 3.44 10.17
N THR A 103 6.23 4.33 10.42
CA THR A 103 7.09 4.33 11.62
C THR A 103 7.09 5.71 12.29
N GLU A 104 7.32 5.74 13.59
CA GLU A 104 7.59 6.97 14.35
C GLU A 104 9.09 7.30 14.40
N THR A 105 9.94 6.36 13.96
CA THR A 105 11.40 6.57 13.90
C THR A 105 11.74 7.60 12.84
N PRO A 106 12.57 8.61 13.13
CA PRO A 106 12.99 9.60 12.14
C PRO A 106 13.60 8.96 10.91
N LEU A 107 13.20 9.39 9.71
CA LEU A 107 13.67 8.79 8.44
C LEU A 107 15.19 8.84 8.25
N GLY A 108 15.88 9.83 8.86
CA GLY A 108 17.35 9.85 8.87
C GLY A 108 17.97 8.63 9.56
N THR A 109 17.33 8.15 10.64
CA THR A 109 17.73 6.90 11.31
C THR A 109 17.43 5.68 10.46
N VAL A 110 16.25 5.67 9.80
CA VAL A 110 15.87 4.60 8.86
C VAL A 110 16.87 4.51 7.70
N LEU A 111 17.22 5.63 7.08
CA LEU A 111 18.16 5.68 5.97
C LEU A 111 19.54 5.15 6.38
N LYS A 112 20.05 5.57 7.55
CA LYS A 112 21.31 5.06 8.06
C LYS A 112 21.26 3.54 8.27
N HIS A 113 20.19 3.04 8.86
CA HIS A 113 20.02 1.60 9.09
C HIS A 113 19.94 0.79 7.80
N LEU A 114 19.21 1.29 6.78
CA LEU A 114 19.18 0.68 5.44
C LEU A 114 20.57 0.62 4.83
N GLN A 115 21.34 1.71 4.92
CA GLN A 115 22.72 1.77 4.43
C GLN A 115 23.62 0.77 5.15
N ASP A 116 23.55 0.68 6.49
CA ASP A 116 24.34 -0.24 7.30
C ASP A 116 24.06 -1.72 6.96
N HIS A 117 22.85 -2.02 6.44
CA HIS A 117 22.46 -3.35 5.96
C HIS A 117 22.60 -3.54 4.44
N GLY A 118 23.26 -2.60 3.75
CA GLY A 118 23.50 -2.69 2.31
C GLY A 118 22.24 -2.62 1.44
N VAL A 119 21.13 -2.07 1.98
CA VAL A 119 19.88 -1.90 1.24
C VAL A 119 19.93 -0.59 0.47
N GLN A 120 19.77 -0.69 -0.86
CA GLN A 120 19.77 0.48 -1.73
C GLN A 120 18.42 1.19 -1.66
N VAL A 121 18.43 2.48 -1.30
CA VAL A 121 17.26 3.37 -1.39
C VAL A 121 17.10 3.81 -2.84
N GLU A 122 15.89 3.60 -3.39
CA GLU A 122 15.57 4.01 -4.77
C GLU A 122 15.14 5.48 -4.83
N GLU A 123 14.36 5.93 -3.84
CA GLU A 123 13.85 7.29 -3.76
C GLU A 123 13.62 7.70 -2.30
N GLY A 124 13.81 8.98 -2.00
CA GLY A 124 13.46 9.59 -0.71
C GLY A 124 14.66 10.20 0.04
N PRO A 125 14.35 10.98 1.10
CA PRO A 125 13.01 11.31 1.61
C PRO A 125 12.23 12.21 0.65
N VAL A 126 10.99 11.84 0.35
CA VAL A 126 10.07 12.61 -0.52
C VAL A 126 8.70 12.73 0.12
N SER A 127 8.00 13.85 -0.18
CA SER A 127 6.62 14.03 0.30
C SER A 127 5.64 13.21 -0.52
N ARG A 128 4.67 12.59 0.16
CA ARG A 128 3.60 11.78 -0.43
C ARG A 128 2.29 12.04 0.32
N THR A 129 1.20 11.50 -0.21
CA THR A 129 -0.11 11.57 0.44
C THR A 129 -0.42 10.22 1.08
N GLY A 130 -0.45 10.19 2.40
CA GLY A 130 -0.87 9.02 3.17
C GLY A 130 -2.38 8.95 3.36
N ALA A 131 -2.84 7.91 4.05
CA ALA A 131 -4.26 7.65 4.26
C ALA A 131 -4.97 8.74 5.10
N VAL A 132 -4.26 9.41 6.01
CA VAL A 132 -4.80 10.39 6.94
C VAL A 132 -4.13 11.78 6.85
N GLY A 133 -3.20 11.98 5.93
CA GLY A 133 -2.49 13.26 5.75
C GLY A 133 -1.20 13.11 4.96
N GLU A 134 -0.41 14.17 4.91
CA GLU A 134 0.90 14.14 4.25
C GLU A 134 1.89 13.29 5.04
N ILE A 135 2.73 12.56 4.30
CA ILE A 135 3.80 11.71 4.83
C ILE A 135 5.10 12.04 4.12
N LYS A 136 6.22 11.74 4.79
CA LYS A 136 7.53 11.64 4.12
C LYS A 136 7.92 10.18 4.03
N SER A 137 8.48 9.80 2.89
CA SER A 137 8.66 8.41 2.50
C SER A 137 10.05 8.14 1.95
N VAL A 138 10.55 6.95 2.22
CA VAL A 138 11.72 6.36 1.56
C VAL A 138 11.34 5.04 0.93
N TYR A 139 11.88 4.75 -0.25
CA TYR A 139 11.54 3.58 -1.07
C TYR A 139 12.74 2.68 -1.30
N PHE A 140 12.55 1.39 -1.17
CA PHE A 140 13.57 0.36 -1.43
C PHE A 140 12.91 -0.97 -1.81
N ARG A 141 13.71 -1.98 -2.13
CA ARG A 141 13.21 -3.31 -2.53
C ARG A 141 13.54 -4.38 -1.50
N ASP A 142 12.60 -5.30 -1.35
CA ASP A 142 12.83 -6.56 -0.66
C ASP A 142 13.56 -7.59 -1.56
N PRO A 143 13.91 -8.80 -1.06
CA PRO A 143 14.61 -9.84 -1.86
C PRO A 143 13.84 -10.32 -3.09
N ASP A 144 12.54 -10.16 -3.15
CA ASP A 144 11.70 -10.52 -4.28
C ASP A 144 11.39 -9.35 -5.21
N HIS A 145 11.95 -8.15 -4.94
CA HIS A 145 11.70 -6.88 -5.62
C HIS A 145 10.31 -6.29 -5.37
N ASN A 146 9.63 -6.70 -4.29
CA ASN A 146 8.48 -5.93 -3.83
C ASN A 146 8.92 -4.51 -3.49
N LEU A 147 8.10 -3.51 -3.81
CA LEU A 147 8.36 -2.13 -3.42
C LEU A 147 7.95 -1.95 -1.95
N ILE A 148 8.91 -1.49 -1.15
CA ILE A 148 8.68 -1.15 0.25
C ILE A 148 8.85 0.35 0.41
N GLU A 149 7.83 0.97 0.95
CA GLU A 149 7.81 2.35 1.38
C GLU A 149 7.80 2.37 2.91
N VAL A 150 8.73 3.12 3.51
CA VAL A 150 8.71 3.42 4.95
C VAL A 150 8.50 4.90 5.14
N SER A 151 7.51 5.26 5.94
CA SER A 151 7.04 6.63 6.02
C SER A 151 6.80 7.10 7.44
N ASN A 152 6.97 8.44 7.63
CA ASN A 152 6.50 9.17 8.80
C ASN A 152 5.35 10.09 8.40
N TYR A 153 4.36 10.24 9.26
CA TYR A 153 3.45 11.37 9.18
C TYR A 153 4.14 12.66 9.65
N GLU A 154 4.01 13.74 8.89
CA GLU A 154 4.45 15.07 9.30
C GLU A 154 3.40 15.70 10.21
N GLY A 155 3.74 15.87 11.50
CA GLY A 155 2.88 16.48 12.52
C GLY A 155 2.33 15.46 13.54
N ASP A 156 2.08 15.95 14.75
CA ASP A 156 1.53 15.18 15.85
C ASP A 156 0.18 14.53 15.49
N LEU A 157 0.18 13.22 15.17
CA LEU A 157 -1.05 12.44 15.05
C LEU A 157 -1.81 12.34 16.38
N ASN A 158 -1.19 12.75 17.50
CA ASN A 158 -1.78 12.78 18.83
C ASN A 158 -2.85 13.86 19.05
N LYS A 159 -3.21 14.65 18.01
CA LYS A 159 -4.26 15.70 18.12
C LYS A 159 -5.65 15.26 17.66
N LYS A 160 -5.86 13.98 17.33
CA LYS A 160 -7.18 13.44 16.96
C LYS A 160 -7.46 12.15 17.74
N SER A 161 -7.60 12.27 19.04
CA SER A 161 -8.31 11.31 19.88
C SER A 161 -9.57 11.96 20.43
#